data_29374994e8233b83ef11d1ddc66f34f7
#
_entry.id   29374994e8233b83ef11d1ddc66f34f7
#
_cell.length_a   1.000
_cell.length_b   1.000
_cell.length_c   1.000
_cell.angle_alpha   90.00
_cell.angle_beta   90.00
_cell.angle_gamma   90.00
#
_symmetry.space_group_name_H-M   'P 1'
#
loop_
_entity.id
_entity.type
_entity.pdbx_description
1 polymer ?
#
loop_
_entity_poly.entity_id
_entity_poly.type
_entity_poly.pdbx_seq_one_letter_code
_entity_poly.pdbx_strand_id
1 'polypeptide(L)'
;LCCGEGREGDIELLEDLGAQIAATSLCGLGQTAPNPVLSMIKYFREEFEEHIHDKHCRAGTCSEMMKAPCEHACPAGIDVPAYVNLIAQGKFDEAYAVIRDANPFPSVCGRVCTAYCEAQCRRGQMDAPVAIRLLKRAASDLRTTTWKPELEPQRHQKVAVVGSGPAGLTVAYDLVRKGYGWMLKAASQARQ
;
A
#
# COMPACT_ATOMS: atom_id res chain seq x y z
N LEU A 1 13.31 5.03 -13.02
CA LEU A 1 12.07 4.29 -12.66
C LEU A 1 12.35 3.27 -11.55
N CYS A 2 13.25 2.32 -11.74
CA CYS A 2 13.54 1.24 -10.77
C CYS A 2 14.09 1.71 -9.39
N CYS A 3 14.55 2.94 -9.29
CA CYS A 3 15.02 3.55 -8.03
C CYS A 3 13.97 4.41 -7.33
N GLY A 4 12.70 4.31 -7.71
CA GLY A 4 11.62 5.11 -7.13
C GLY A 4 11.58 6.60 -7.54
N GLU A 5 12.51 7.06 -8.38
CA GLU A 5 12.62 8.46 -8.81
C GLU A 5 11.80 8.79 -10.07
N GLY A 6 11.05 7.81 -10.61
CA GLY A 6 10.21 7.99 -11.79
C GLY A 6 9.14 9.07 -11.57
N ARG A 7 8.87 9.86 -12.60
CA ARG A 7 7.92 10.98 -12.62
C ARG A 7 6.89 10.79 -13.74
N GLU A 8 5.77 11.45 -13.61
CA GLU A 8 4.80 11.55 -14.71
C GLU A 8 5.48 12.14 -15.95
N GLY A 9 5.22 11.52 -17.11
CA GLY A 9 5.84 11.89 -18.38
C GLY A 9 7.15 11.17 -18.72
N ASP A 10 7.76 10.42 -17.80
CA ASP A 10 9.02 9.70 -18.08
C ASP A 10 8.81 8.55 -19.08
N ILE A 11 7.64 7.94 -19.12
CA ILE A 11 7.32 6.88 -20.07
C ILE A 11 7.24 7.47 -21.48
N GLU A 12 6.52 8.55 -21.65
CA GLU A 12 6.38 9.28 -22.91
C GLU A 12 7.72 9.81 -23.40
N LEU A 13 8.55 10.31 -22.46
CA LEU A 13 9.92 10.74 -22.78
C LEU A 13 10.77 9.57 -23.29
N LEU A 14 10.66 8.38 -22.72
CA LEU A 14 11.37 7.18 -23.17
C LEU A 14 10.90 6.73 -24.57
N GLU A 15 9.59 6.79 -24.82
CA GLU A 15 9.00 6.48 -26.13
C GLU A 15 9.51 7.47 -27.20
N ASP A 16 9.48 8.77 -26.92
CA ASP A 16 9.98 9.82 -27.81
C ASP A 16 11.48 9.69 -28.08
N LEU A 17 12.29 9.51 -27.04
CA LEU A 17 13.73 9.31 -27.17
C LEU A 17 14.04 8.06 -27.99
N GLY A 18 13.31 6.95 -27.77
CA GLY A 18 13.46 5.72 -28.51
C GLY A 18 13.17 5.93 -30.00
N ALA A 19 12.09 6.64 -30.33
CA ALA A 19 11.72 6.97 -31.71
C ALA A 19 12.79 7.86 -32.38
N GLN A 20 13.31 8.88 -31.68
CA GLN A 20 14.38 9.75 -32.18
C GLN A 20 15.69 8.98 -32.42
N ILE A 21 16.10 8.10 -31.50
CA ILE A 21 17.29 7.27 -31.67
C ILE A 21 17.15 6.37 -32.88
N ALA A 22 16.00 5.74 -33.07
CA ALA A 22 15.75 4.89 -34.24
C ALA A 22 15.80 5.67 -35.55
N ALA A 23 15.24 6.89 -35.58
CA ALA A 23 15.17 7.72 -36.77
C ALA A 23 16.51 8.37 -37.15
N THR A 24 17.35 8.72 -36.17
CA THR A 24 18.60 9.46 -36.38
C THR A 24 19.84 8.58 -36.47
N SER A 25 19.75 7.32 -36.10
CA SER A 25 20.89 6.39 -36.11
C SER A 25 21.28 6.00 -37.55
N LEU A 26 22.57 6.05 -37.83
CA LEU A 26 23.13 5.78 -39.17
C LEU A 26 23.32 4.29 -39.47
N CYS A 27 23.17 3.42 -38.50
CA CYS A 27 23.33 1.98 -38.67
C CYS A 27 22.19 1.16 -38.04
N GLY A 28 21.98 -0.04 -38.54
CA GLY A 28 20.90 -0.91 -38.06
C GLY A 28 21.01 -1.26 -36.56
N LEU A 29 22.21 -1.36 -36.01
CA LEU A 29 22.39 -1.60 -34.58
C LEU A 29 21.87 -0.40 -33.75
N GLY A 30 22.18 0.81 -34.14
CA GLY A 30 21.65 2.01 -33.47
C GLY A 30 20.14 2.14 -33.62
N GLN A 31 19.59 1.84 -34.82
CA GLN A 31 18.15 1.89 -35.06
C GLN A 31 17.36 0.87 -34.22
N THR A 32 17.97 -0.25 -33.86
CA THR A 32 17.34 -1.29 -33.04
C THR A 32 17.65 -1.19 -31.53
N ALA A 33 18.61 -0.32 -31.15
CA ALA A 33 19.02 -0.14 -29.76
C ALA A 33 17.85 0.18 -28.78
N PRO A 34 16.86 1.02 -29.13
CA PRO A 34 15.74 1.31 -28.22
C PRO A 34 14.68 0.20 -28.14
N ASN A 35 14.69 -0.80 -29.05
CA ASN A 35 13.66 -1.82 -29.13
C ASN A 35 13.41 -2.58 -27.80
N PRO A 36 14.42 -2.97 -27.00
CA PRO A 36 14.18 -3.62 -25.72
C PRO A 36 13.35 -2.74 -24.77
N VAL A 37 13.68 -1.45 -24.66
CA VAL A 37 12.97 -0.51 -23.80
C VAL A 37 11.53 -0.28 -24.32
N LEU A 38 11.39 0.00 -25.60
CA LEU A 38 10.08 0.25 -26.22
C LEU A 38 9.17 -0.97 -26.16
N SER A 39 9.71 -2.19 -26.34
CA SER A 39 8.93 -3.40 -26.20
C SER A 39 8.50 -3.65 -24.76
N MET A 40 9.38 -3.39 -23.78
CA MET A 40 9.02 -3.50 -22.38
C MET A 40 7.90 -2.53 -22.01
N ILE A 41 8.00 -1.26 -22.41
CA ILE A 41 6.94 -0.27 -22.19
C ILE A 41 5.63 -0.73 -22.86
N LYS A 42 5.70 -1.22 -24.09
CA LYS A 42 4.51 -1.67 -24.83
C LYS A 42 3.75 -2.82 -24.15
N TYR A 43 4.46 -3.79 -23.59
CA TYR A 43 3.85 -5.01 -23.04
C TYR A 43 3.63 -4.95 -21.53
N PHE A 44 4.34 -4.09 -20.82
CA PHE A 44 4.33 -4.01 -19.35
C PHE A 44 4.12 -2.57 -18.86
N ARG A 45 3.39 -1.75 -19.63
CA ARG A 45 3.15 -0.33 -19.31
C ARG A 45 2.60 -0.14 -17.90
N GLU A 46 1.66 -0.99 -17.49
CA GLU A 46 1.05 -0.95 -16.16
C GLU A 46 2.08 -1.09 -15.03
N GLU A 47 3.12 -1.92 -15.22
CA GLU A 47 4.17 -2.08 -14.23
C GLU A 47 5.05 -0.82 -14.13
N PHE A 48 5.31 -0.14 -15.26
CA PHE A 48 6.04 1.13 -15.26
C PHE A 48 5.21 2.23 -14.59
N GLU A 49 3.92 2.30 -14.85
CA GLU A 49 3.00 3.24 -14.20
C GLU A 49 2.91 3.00 -12.70
N GLU A 50 2.81 1.74 -12.25
CA GLU A 50 2.87 1.36 -10.84
C GLU A 50 4.18 1.80 -10.16
N HIS A 51 5.31 1.69 -10.87
CA HIS A 51 6.59 2.19 -10.38
C HIS A 51 6.64 3.71 -10.24
N ILE A 52 5.93 4.44 -11.10
CA ILE A 52 5.87 5.91 -11.09
C ILE A 52 4.89 6.42 -10.04
N HIS A 53 3.65 5.92 -10.03
CA HIS A 53 2.58 6.43 -9.19
C HIS A 53 2.61 5.86 -7.77
N ASP A 54 2.72 4.53 -7.66
CA ASP A 54 2.60 3.84 -6.38
C ASP A 54 3.95 3.62 -5.71
N LYS A 55 5.06 3.91 -6.41
CA LYS A 55 6.42 3.61 -5.96
C LYS A 55 6.55 2.15 -5.49
N HIS A 56 5.89 1.26 -6.20
CA HIS A 56 5.78 -0.15 -5.87
C HIS A 56 6.32 -1.02 -7.01
N CYS A 57 7.07 -2.05 -6.67
CA CYS A 57 7.54 -3.07 -7.59
C CYS A 57 6.83 -4.39 -7.33
N ARG A 58 5.90 -4.78 -8.21
CA ARG A 58 5.12 -6.02 -8.09
C ARG A 58 6.02 -7.26 -8.06
N ALA A 59 7.09 -7.27 -8.85
CA ALA A 59 8.06 -8.36 -8.89
C ALA A 59 8.99 -8.40 -7.65
N GLY A 60 9.04 -7.35 -6.83
CA GLY A 60 9.91 -7.26 -5.65
C GLY A 60 11.41 -7.31 -5.97
N THR A 61 11.82 -6.91 -7.17
CA THR A 61 13.22 -6.95 -7.63
C THR A 61 13.91 -5.59 -7.56
N CYS A 62 13.16 -4.50 -7.56
CA CYS A 62 13.69 -3.14 -7.50
C CYS A 62 14.02 -2.78 -6.05
N SER A 63 15.31 -2.68 -5.72
CA SER A 63 15.81 -2.55 -4.34
C SER A 63 15.24 -1.35 -3.59
N GLU A 64 15.04 -0.23 -4.26
CA GLU A 64 14.55 1.02 -3.67
C GLU A 64 13.01 1.03 -3.48
N MET A 65 12.32 0.07 -4.10
CA MET A 65 10.86 -0.07 -4.03
C MET A 65 10.43 -1.40 -3.40
N MET A 66 11.37 -2.13 -2.81
CA MET A 66 11.07 -3.38 -2.11
C MET A 66 10.47 -3.08 -0.74
N LYS A 67 9.22 -3.46 -0.57
CA LYS A 67 8.63 -3.54 0.76
C LYS A 67 9.26 -4.68 1.56
N ALA A 68 9.36 -4.50 2.88
CA ALA A 68 9.80 -5.59 3.75
C ALA A 68 8.90 -6.83 3.55
N PRO A 69 9.43 -8.07 3.59
CA PRO A 69 8.62 -9.27 3.38
C PRO A 69 7.40 -9.37 4.31
N CYS A 70 7.50 -8.86 5.52
CA CYS A 70 6.38 -8.78 6.48
C CYS A 70 5.30 -7.79 6.04
N GLU A 71 5.66 -6.68 5.40
CA GLU A 71 4.71 -5.72 4.83
C GLU A 71 4.07 -6.28 3.57
N HIS A 72 4.87 -6.86 2.67
CA HIS A 72 4.38 -7.48 1.44
C HIS A 72 3.40 -8.63 1.73
N ALA A 73 3.65 -9.43 2.76
CA ALA A 73 2.76 -10.51 3.18
C ALA A 73 1.50 -10.03 3.91
N CYS A 74 1.40 -8.76 4.27
CA CYS A 74 0.23 -8.21 4.95
C CYS A 74 -0.90 -7.93 3.95
N PRO A 75 -2.07 -8.60 4.03
CA PRO A 75 -3.17 -8.32 3.09
C PRO A 75 -3.71 -6.89 3.14
N ALA A 76 -3.48 -6.17 4.25
CA ALA A 76 -3.87 -4.78 4.42
C ALA A 76 -2.74 -3.79 4.05
N GLY A 77 -1.56 -4.27 3.62
CA GLY A 77 -0.44 -3.41 3.24
C GLY A 77 0.07 -2.49 4.35
N ILE A 78 -0.04 -2.91 5.62
CA ILE A 78 0.42 -2.08 6.74
C ILE A 78 1.94 -2.00 6.72
N ASP A 79 2.50 -0.80 6.87
CA ASP A 79 3.94 -0.60 7.06
C ASP A 79 4.38 -1.17 8.42
N VAL A 80 4.78 -2.46 8.38
CA VAL A 80 5.17 -3.20 9.57
C VAL A 80 6.47 -2.68 10.16
N PRO A 81 7.54 -2.41 9.38
CA PRO A 81 8.78 -1.85 9.92
C PRO A 81 8.58 -0.53 10.63
N ALA A 82 7.77 0.38 10.06
CA ALA A 82 7.54 1.70 10.65
C ALA A 82 6.91 1.59 12.04
N TYR A 83 5.78 0.89 12.18
CA TYR A 83 5.13 0.85 13.50
C TYR A 83 5.89 0.01 14.53
N VAL A 84 6.63 -1.04 14.11
CA VAL A 84 7.48 -1.82 15.02
C VAL A 84 8.62 -0.96 15.58
N ASN A 85 9.24 -0.13 14.74
CA ASN A 85 10.27 0.80 15.14
C ASN A 85 9.75 1.88 16.10
N LEU A 86 8.56 2.43 15.83
CA LEU A 86 7.89 3.38 16.74
C LEU A 86 7.58 2.78 18.11
N ILE A 87 7.13 1.52 18.14
CA ILE A 87 6.90 0.80 19.40
C ILE A 87 8.22 0.61 20.16
N ALA A 88 9.32 0.28 19.48
CA ALA A 88 10.64 0.16 20.09
C ALA A 88 11.12 1.47 20.72
N GLN A 89 10.65 2.61 20.22
CA GLN A 89 10.90 3.94 20.78
C GLN A 89 9.89 4.33 21.88
N GLY A 90 8.93 3.48 22.21
CA GLY A 90 7.85 3.78 23.17
C GLY A 90 6.73 4.68 22.63
N LYS A 91 6.70 4.95 21.32
CA LYS A 91 5.74 5.85 20.65
C LYS A 91 4.50 5.10 20.19
N PHE A 92 3.68 4.64 21.13
CA PHE A 92 2.52 3.80 20.84
C PHE A 92 1.41 4.53 20.06
N ASP A 93 1.22 5.82 20.31
CA ASP A 93 0.20 6.63 19.60
C ASP A 93 0.55 6.82 18.13
N GLU A 94 1.83 7.12 17.81
CA GLU A 94 2.33 7.24 16.44
C GLU A 94 2.29 5.87 15.73
N ALA A 95 2.69 4.80 16.41
CA ALA A 95 2.60 3.43 15.88
C ALA A 95 1.14 3.05 15.55
N TYR A 96 0.20 3.42 16.42
CA TYR A 96 -1.23 3.20 16.18
C TYR A 96 -1.73 3.98 14.98
N ALA A 97 -1.26 5.21 14.76
CA ALA A 97 -1.62 6.02 13.59
C ALA A 97 -1.19 5.34 12.28
N VAL A 98 0.06 4.87 12.20
CA VAL A 98 0.57 4.12 11.05
C VAL A 98 -0.28 2.88 10.76
N ILE A 99 -0.66 2.12 11.80
CA ILE A 99 -1.50 0.94 11.61
C ILE A 99 -2.91 1.34 11.13
N ARG A 100 -3.47 2.42 11.67
CA ARG A 100 -4.82 2.89 11.36
C ARG A 100 -4.95 3.44 9.95
N ASP A 101 -3.89 3.87 9.35
CA ASP A 101 -3.91 4.37 7.99
C ASP A 101 -4.36 3.28 7.00
N ALA A 102 -3.85 2.08 7.13
CA ALA A 102 -4.18 0.95 6.26
C ALA A 102 -5.19 -0.04 6.88
N ASN A 103 -5.42 -0.03 8.20
CA ASN A 103 -6.28 -1.00 8.88
C ASN A 103 -7.25 -0.32 9.86
N PRO A 104 -8.56 -0.31 9.59
CA PRO A 104 -9.55 0.28 10.48
C PRO A 104 -9.75 -0.46 11.81
N PHE A 105 -9.27 -1.71 11.96
CA PHE A 105 -9.51 -2.56 13.14
C PHE A 105 -8.24 -3.11 13.78
N PRO A 106 -7.26 -2.27 14.19
CA PRO A 106 -5.99 -2.78 14.72
C PRO A 106 -6.15 -3.65 15.96
N SER A 107 -7.05 -3.28 16.87
CA SER A 107 -7.32 -4.03 18.11
C SER A 107 -7.87 -5.43 17.83
N VAL A 108 -8.81 -5.56 16.88
CA VAL A 108 -9.37 -6.84 16.46
C VAL A 108 -8.33 -7.67 15.74
N CYS A 109 -7.69 -7.10 14.71
CA CYS A 109 -6.64 -7.78 13.95
C CYS A 109 -5.44 -8.17 14.81
N GLY A 110 -5.11 -7.39 15.85
CA GLY A 110 -4.08 -7.74 16.82
C GLY A 110 -4.37 -9.01 17.64
N ARG A 111 -5.65 -9.46 17.63
CA ARG A 111 -6.09 -10.65 18.38
C ARG A 111 -6.38 -11.85 17.48
N VAL A 112 -6.97 -11.62 16.30
CA VAL A 112 -7.51 -12.73 15.47
C VAL A 112 -6.76 -12.94 14.14
N CYS A 113 -5.82 -12.08 13.77
CA CYS A 113 -5.06 -12.20 12.53
C CYS A 113 -4.20 -13.47 12.52
N THR A 114 -4.15 -14.15 11.38
CA THR A 114 -3.32 -15.34 11.15
C THR A 114 -1.82 -15.06 11.05
N ALA A 115 -1.44 -13.76 11.09
CA ALA A 115 -0.05 -13.28 11.14
C ALA A 115 0.83 -13.76 9.98
N TYR A 116 0.34 -13.66 8.73
CA TYR A 116 1.15 -13.98 7.53
C TYR A 116 2.50 -13.23 7.49
N CYS A 117 2.55 -12.01 8.05
CA CYS A 117 3.76 -11.23 8.18
C CYS A 117 4.83 -11.90 9.06
N GLU A 118 4.44 -12.62 10.11
CA GLU A 118 5.36 -13.37 10.96
C GLU A 118 5.93 -14.58 10.23
N ALA A 119 5.12 -15.28 9.43
CA ALA A 119 5.56 -16.40 8.61
C ALA A 119 6.61 -16.01 7.56
N GLN A 120 6.59 -14.76 7.08
CA GLN A 120 7.55 -14.22 6.11
C GLN A 120 8.64 -13.36 6.76
N CYS A 121 8.73 -13.36 8.07
CA CYS A 121 9.72 -12.57 8.80
C CYS A 121 11.13 -13.13 8.58
N ARG A 122 12.04 -12.33 7.98
CA ARG A 122 13.45 -12.74 7.78
C ARG A 122 14.16 -13.12 9.07
N ARG A 123 13.80 -12.51 10.19
CA ARG A 123 14.37 -12.85 11.48
C ARG A 123 14.09 -14.31 11.86
N GLY A 124 12.95 -14.86 11.46
CA GLY A 124 12.62 -16.26 11.67
C GLY A 124 13.57 -17.28 11.00
N GLN A 125 14.44 -16.81 10.08
CA GLN A 125 15.52 -17.62 9.51
C GLN A 125 16.77 -17.67 10.41
N MET A 126 16.87 -16.79 11.40
CA MET A 126 18.01 -16.68 12.31
C MET A 126 17.70 -17.27 13.68
N ASP A 127 16.55 -16.86 14.27
CA ASP A 127 16.13 -17.29 15.61
C ASP A 127 14.59 -17.47 15.64
N ALA A 128 13.84 -16.43 15.91
CA ALA A 128 12.38 -16.43 15.94
C ALA A 128 11.82 -15.18 15.24
N PRO A 129 10.67 -15.31 14.57
CA PRO A 129 10.05 -14.16 13.92
C PRO A 129 9.68 -13.10 14.96
N VAL A 130 9.70 -11.83 14.56
CA VAL A 130 9.19 -10.72 15.38
C VAL A 130 7.70 -10.96 15.64
N ALA A 131 7.25 -10.83 16.88
CA ALA A 131 5.84 -11.01 17.28
C ALA A 131 4.96 -9.84 16.81
N ILE A 132 4.87 -9.66 15.50
CA ILE A 132 4.28 -8.50 14.80
C ILE A 132 2.80 -8.29 15.20
N ARG A 133 2.03 -9.39 15.28
CA ARG A 133 0.64 -9.34 15.70
C ARG A 133 0.48 -8.85 17.14
N LEU A 134 1.33 -9.33 18.05
CA LEU A 134 1.29 -8.90 19.45
C LEU A 134 1.72 -7.44 19.60
N LEU A 135 2.71 -7.00 18.84
CA LEU A 135 3.12 -5.59 18.79
C LEU A 135 1.98 -4.69 18.29
N LYS A 136 1.26 -5.11 17.25
CA LYS A 136 0.06 -4.40 16.78
C LYS A 136 -1.02 -4.31 17.87
N ARG A 137 -1.22 -5.39 18.64
CA ARG A 137 -2.10 -5.38 19.80
C ARG A 137 -1.61 -4.39 20.87
N ALA A 138 -0.32 -4.43 21.19
CA ALA A 138 0.29 -3.52 22.17
C ALA A 138 0.09 -2.05 21.79
N ALA A 139 0.32 -1.68 20.50
CA ALA A 139 0.06 -0.33 20.02
C ALA A 139 -1.40 0.09 20.23
N SER A 140 -2.35 -0.84 20.06
CA SER A 140 -3.77 -0.54 20.28
C SER A 140 -4.14 -0.43 21.76
N ASP A 141 -3.55 -1.25 22.62
CA ASP A 141 -3.93 -1.35 24.03
C ASP A 141 -3.20 -0.30 24.90
N LEU A 142 -1.97 0.10 24.51
CA LEU A 142 -1.11 1.02 25.28
C LEU A 142 -1.15 2.47 24.78
N ARG A 143 -1.92 2.76 23.72
CA ARG A 143 -2.10 4.15 23.27
C ARG A 143 -2.77 5.00 24.35
N THR A 144 -2.38 6.26 24.41
CA THR A 144 -2.90 7.23 25.38
C THR A 144 -3.87 8.22 24.77
N THR A 145 -3.75 8.48 23.46
CA THR A 145 -4.55 9.48 22.76
C THR A 145 -5.66 8.85 21.91
N THR A 146 -6.72 9.62 21.70
CA THR A 146 -7.77 9.27 20.75
C THR A 146 -7.31 9.65 19.34
N TRP A 147 -7.00 8.64 18.52
CA TRP A 147 -6.64 8.86 17.12
C TRP A 147 -7.84 9.38 16.32
N LYS A 148 -7.59 10.37 15.48
CA LYS A 148 -8.56 10.91 14.53
C LYS A 148 -7.98 10.79 13.12
N PRO A 149 -8.77 10.30 12.13
CA PRO A 149 -8.31 10.25 10.75
C PRO A 149 -8.21 11.66 10.16
N GLU A 150 -7.30 11.83 9.23
CA GLU A 150 -7.35 12.96 8.31
C GLU A 150 -8.53 12.75 7.35
N LEU A 151 -9.31 13.80 7.16
CA LEU A 151 -10.50 13.78 6.32
C LEU A 151 -10.27 14.67 5.11
N GLU A 152 -10.59 14.15 3.93
CA GLU A 152 -10.66 14.95 2.71
C GLU A 152 -11.84 15.93 2.78
N PRO A 153 -11.83 17.00 1.96
CA PRO A 153 -12.95 17.94 1.86
C PRO A 153 -14.27 17.22 1.58
N GLN A 154 -15.34 17.72 2.21
CA GLN A 154 -16.66 17.09 2.10
C GLN A 154 -17.17 17.08 0.66
N ARG A 155 -17.60 15.93 0.19
CA ARG A 155 -18.21 15.72 -1.14
C ARG A 155 -19.73 15.73 -1.05
N HIS A 156 -20.39 16.11 -2.14
CA HIS A 156 -21.85 16.18 -2.20
C HIS A 156 -22.53 14.79 -2.32
N GLN A 157 -21.80 13.79 -2.81
CA GLN A 157 -22.34 12.46 -3.01
C GLN A 157 -22.52 11.74 -1.68
N LYS A 158 -23.63 10.98 -1.59
CA LYS A 158 -23.94 10.12 -0.44
C LYS A 158 -23.91 8.65 -0.88
N VAL A 159 -23.31 7.80 -0.08
CA VAL A 159 -23.19 6.37 -0.36
C VAL A 159 -23.92 5.58 0.72
N ALA A 160 -24.77 4.65 0.30
CA ALA A 160 -25.43 3.71 1.22
C ALA A 160 -24.59 2.44 1.36
N VAL A 161 -24.23 2.09 2.58
CA VAL A 161 -23.52 0.85 2.91
C VAL A 161 -24.50 -0.10 3.60
N VAL A 162 -24.73 -1.28 3.01
CA VAL A 162 -25.62 -2.30 3.56
C VAL A 162 -24.77 -3.40 4.19
N GLY A 163 -24.94 -3.59 5.49
CA GLY A 163 -24.19 -4.55 6.29
C GLY A 163 -23.19 -3.88 7.24
N SER A 164 -23.24 -4.27 8.52
CA SER A 164 -22.39 -3.77 9.60
C SER A 164 -21.28 -4.75 10.01
N GLY A 165 -20.95 -5.70 9.13
CA GLY A 165 -19.78 -6.57 9.30
C GLY A 165 -18.46 -5.86 8.99
N PRO A 166 -17.32 -6.56 9.14
CA PRO A 166 -15.99 -5.96 8.92
C PRO A 166 -15.84 -5.25 7.56
N ALA A 167 -16.36 -5.85 6.48
CA ALA A 167 -16.31 -5.27 5.15
C ALA A 167 -17.10 -3.95 5.06
N GLY A 168 -18.37 -3.94 5.55
CA GLY A 168 -19.19 -2.72 5.52
C GLY A 168 -18.62 -1.60 6.37
N LEU A 169 -18.07 -1.94 7.54
CA LEU A 169 -17.41 -0.95 8.41
C LEU A 169 -16.09 -0.42 7.79
N THR A 170 -15.33 -1.24 7.07
CA THR A 170 -14.14 -0.79 6.33
C THR A 170 -14.54 0.18 5.23
N VAL A 171 -15.53 -0.16 4.41
CA VAL A 171 -16.04 0.72 3.36
C VAL A 171 -16.53 2.04 3.94
N ALA A 172 -17.30 2.01 5.04
CA ALA A 172 -17.78 3.22 5.70
C ALA A 172 -16.62 4.08 6.22
N TYR A 173 -15.60 3.46 6.79
CA TYR A 173 -14.38 4.14 7.25
C TYR A 173 -13.66 4.86 6.11
N ASP A 174 -13.44 4.16 4.98
CA ASP A 174 -12.75 4.74 3.82
C ASP A 174 -13.57 5.85 3.16
N LEU A 175 -14.88 5.69 3.07
CA LEU A 175 -15.79 6.73 2.54
C LEU A 175 -15.74 8.01 3.38
N VAL A 176 -15.71 7.88 4.71
CA VAL A 176 -15.58 9.05 5.60
C VAL A 176 -14.26 9.74 5.38
N ARG A 177 -13.14 9.01 5.31
CA ARG A 177 -11.81 9.58 5.04
C ARG A 177 -11.78 10.35 3.72
N LYS A 178 -12.45 9.84 2.69
CA LYS A 178 -12.58 10.46 1.36
C LYS A 178 -13.66 11.55 1.27
N GLY A 179 -14.21 12.00 2.38
CA GLY A 179 -15.18 13.08 2.46
C GLY A 179 -16.58 12.75 1.95
N TYR A 180 -16.92 11.48 1.70
CA TYR A 180 -18.28 11.11 1.30
C TYR A 180 -19.23 11.07 2.48
N GLY A 181 -20.47 11.57 2.27
CA GLY A 181 -21.59 11.29 3.16
C GLY A 181 -21.99 9.81 3.06
N TRP A 182 -22.23 9.14 4.17
CA TRP A 182 -22.58 7.73 4.19
C TRP A 182 -23.76 7.41 5.11
N MET A 183 -24.47 6.32 4.81
CA MET A 183 -25.51 5.76 5.65
C MET A 183 -25.26 4.24 5.80
N LEU A 184 -25.08 3.78 7.04
CA LEU A 184 -24.94 2.35 7.33
C LEU A 184 -26.29 1.76 7.71
N LYS A 185 -26.73 0.71 7.00
CA LYS A 185 -27.91 -0.10 7.37
C LYS A 185 -27.46 -1.49 7.82
N ALA A 186 -27.90 -1.90 8.99
CA ALA A 186 -27.69 -3.28 9.44
C ALA A 186 -28.50 -4.27 8.57
N ALA A 187 -27.92 -5.44 8.26
CA ALA A 187 -28.55 -6.43 7.39
C ALA A 187 -29.90 -6.95 7.92
N SER A 188 -30.14 -6.89 9.23
CA SER A 188 -31.40 -7.25 9.87
C SER A 188 -32.59 -6.35 9.51
N GLN A 189 -32.33 -5.13 9.05
CA GLN A 189 -33.37 -4.18 8.63
C GLN A 189 -33.69 -4.25 7.13
N ALA A 190 -32.95 -5.05 6.37
CA ALA A 190 -33.16 -5.22 4.93
C ALA A 190 -34.16 -6.34 4.57
N ARG A 191 -34.79 -6.98 5.59
CA ARG A 191 -35.78 -8.08 5.41
C ARG A 191 -37.21 -7.69 5.80
N GLN A 192 -37.53 -6.41 5.81
CA GLN A 192 -38.91 -5.93 5.98
C GLN A 192 -39.39 -5.24 4.70
#